data_bb2bf9471d4ec5bfd9b91a30ae3cc525
#
_entry.id   bb2bf9471d4ec5bfd9b91a30ae3cc525
#
_cell.length_a   1.000
_cell.length_b   1.000
_cell.length_c   1.000
_cell.angle_alpha   90.00
_cell.angle_beta   90.00
_cell.angle_gamma   90.00
#
_symmetry.space_group_name_H-M   'P 1'
#
loop_
_entity.id
_entity.type
_entity.pdbx_description
1 polymer ?
#
loop_
_entity_poly.entity_id
_entity_poly.type
_entity_poly.pdbx_seq_one_letter_code
_entity_poly.pdbx_strand_id
1 'polypeptide(L)'
;MRRKRRSFEIFSLSFLDVVSCGFGAIVLLLVIVKISEPLVTEQANADLSSGIAELLNEQESLAIRSTNLSAEMTEGAHQKQLLEERIASLQRENSVLKKEQQTALVARASKEVIVKQLYRAKQELTEEMARLQQTELPKKFNAVIGGVPVDSEYIIFVIDTSGSMQQFAWNAVRKKMKEILEIYPRVKGIQVMNDMGDYMFSQYSGKWITDTPARRKAILQRLTSWMPFSNSSPVEGISAAIKRFYATDKKISLYILGDDFSRGSIQSVVDTVNSINRSQSDGSRRVRIHAVGFPVLFGQPGAEVNSARFAALMRRLAEDNDGSFVGLTSLK
;
A
#
# COMPACT_ATOMS: atom_id res chain seq x y z
N MET A 1 77.53 70.63 -108.69
CA MET A 1 77.75 70.47 -107.33
C MET A 1 76.67 69.55 -106.76
N ARG A 2 76.96 68.29 -106.45
CA ARG A 2 76.01 67.29 -105.92
C ARG A 2 76.18 67.17 -104.39
N ARG A 3 75.19 67.50 -103.55
CA ARG A 3 75.16 67.29 -102.16
C ARG A 3 74.75 65.84 -101.84
N LYS A 4 75.60 65.09 -101.14
CA LYS A 4 75.30 63.74 -100.56
C LYS A 4 74.35 63.92 -99.37
N ARG A 5 73.21 63.25 -99.44
CA ARG A 5 72.36 63.08 -98.23
C ARG A 5 72.95 61.98 -97.37
N ARG A 6 73.15 62.23 -96.08
CA ARG A 6 73.42 61.22 -95.04
C ARG A 6 72.11 60.57 -94.62
N SER A 7 72.07 59.24 -94.72
CA SER A 7 71.02 58.47 -94.14
C SER A 7 71.24 58.34 -92.63
N PHE A 8 70.24 58.76 -91.88
CA PHE A 8 70.18 58.44 -90.40
C PHE A 8 69.66 57.02 -90.23
N GLU A 9 70.47 56.13 -89.74
CA GLU A 9 70.02 54.86 -89.20
C GLU A 9 69.57 55.13 -87.77
N ILE A 10 68.26 55.12 -87.57
CA ILE A 10 67.65 55.48 -86.25
C ILE A 10 67.62 54.28 -85.27
N PHE A 11 67.85 53.09 -85.79
CA PHE A 11 67.85 51.91 -84.87
C PHE A 11 69.09 51.05 -85.14
N SER A 12 69.96 50.97 -84.12
CA SER A 12 71.01 49.94 -84.07
C SER A 12 70.40 48.59 -83.64
N LEU A 13 70.88 47.51 -84.29
CA LEU A 13 70.46 46.13 -83.93
C LEU A 13 70.62 45.85 -82.44
N SER A 14 71.59 46.47 -81.82
CA SER A 14 71.86 46.34 -80.37
C SER A 14 70.80 46.99 -79.50
N PHE A 15 70.12 48.06 -80.01
CA PHE A 15 69.00 48.65 -79.24
C PHE A 15 67.75 47.79 -79.29
N LEU A 16 67.48 47.17 -80.45
CA LEU A 16 66.33 46.26 -80.59
C LEU A 16 66.48 45.02 -79.70
N ASP A 17 67.72 44.50 -79.57
CA ASP A 17 68.03 43.33 -78.76
C ASP A 17 67.79 43.61 -77.26
N VAL A 18 68.29 44.77 -76.79
CA VAL A 18 68.07 45.17 -75.36
C VAL A 18 66.60 45.39 -75.04
N VAL A 19 65.86 46.00 -75.97
CA VAL A 19 64.42 46.24 -75.76
C VAL A 19 63.63 44.94 -75.81
N SER A 20 63.97 44.02 -76.74
CA SER A 20 63.28 42.72 -76.80
C SER A 20 63.61 41.85 -75.62
N CYS A 21 64.87 41.86 -75.17
CA CYS A 21 65.28 41.09 -73.94
C CYS A 21 64.60 41.69 -72.71
N GLY A 22 64.58 43.03 -72.61
CA GLY A 22 63.86 43.69 -71.49
C GLY A 22 62.37 43.42 -71.44
N PHE A 23 61.75 43.43 -72.61
CA PHE A 23 60.33 43.14 -72.79
C PHE A 23 60.06 41.66 -72.48
N GLY A 24 60.89 40.75 -72.95
CA GLY A 24 60.82 39.33 -72.67
C GLY A 24 60.93 39.00 -71.12
N ALA A 25 61.87 39.70 -70.46
CA ALA A 25 62.01 39.58 -69.02
C ALA A 25 60.80 40.09 -68.23
N ILE A 26 60.23 41.23 -68.70
CA ILE A 26 59.00 41.81 -68.08
C ILE A 26 57.80 40.87 -68.32
N VAL A 27 57.67 40.37 -69.54
CA VAL A 27 56.57 39.37 -69.80
C VAL A 27 56.74 38.11 -69.06
N LEU A 28 57.96 37.60 -68.93
CA LEU A 28 58.21 36.38 -68.09
C LEU A 28 57.89 36.62 -66.61
N LEU A 29 58.28 37.76 -66.09
CA LEU A 29 58.01 38.17 -64.74
C LEU A 29 56.51 38.32 -64.44
N LEU A 30 55.79 38.92 -65.44
CA LEU A 30 54.33 39.10 -65.36
C LEU A 30 53.61 37.73 -65.44
N VAL A 31 54.13 36.78 -66.23
CA VAL A 31 53.56 35.43 -66.31
C VAL A 31 53.83 34.67 -65.00
N ILE A 32 55.02 34.78 -64.43
CA ILE A 32 55.32 34.13 -63.14
C ILE A 32 54.45 34.68 -62.00
N VAL A 33 54.28 36.01 -61.92
CA VAL A 33 53.47 36.66 -60.95
C VAL A 33 51.99 36.27 -61.12
N LYS A 34 51.48 36.28 -62.36
CA LYS A 34 50.12 35.88 -62.66
C LYS A 34 49.83 34.38 -62.37
N ILE A 35 50.83 33.49 -62.53
CA ILE A 35 50.64 32.07 -62.27
C ILE A 35 50.69 31.79 -60.77
N SER A 36 51.48 32.55 -60.01
CA SER A 36 51.68 32.31 -58.55
C SER A 36 50.55 32.89 -57.64
N GLU A 37 49.91 34.00 -58.06
CA GLU A 37 48.88 34.62 -57.28
C GLU A 37 47.57 33.78 -57.10
N PRO A 38 47.00 33.13 -58.14
CA PRO A 38 45.72 32.43 -57.96
C PRO A 38 45.84 31.17 -57.16
N LEU A 39 46.95 30.47 -57.20
CA LEU A 39 47.16 29.19 -56.40
C LEU A 39 47.27 29.42 -54.90
N VAL A 40 47.95 30.49 -54.48
CA VAL A 40 48.11 30.81 -53.03
C VAL A 40 46.77 31.37 -52.44
N THR A 41 46.04 32.16 -53.22
CA THR A 41 44.74 32.68 -52.83
C THR A 41 43.67 31.61 -52.81
N GLU A 42 43.70 30.64 -53.71
CA GLU A 42 42.75 29.53 -53.77
C GLU A 42 42.95 28.54 -52.63
N GLN A 43 44.17 28.20 -52.28
CA GLN A 43 44.52 27.37 -51.11
C GLN A 43 44.14 28.08 -49.80
N ALA A 44 44.48 29.36 -49.64
CA ALA A 44 44.10 30.12 -48.45
C ALA A 44 42.59 30.26 -48.32
N ASN A 45 41.84 30.41 -49.39
CA ASN A 45 40.37 30.45 -49.38
C ASN A 45 39.79 29.05 -49.09
N ALA A 46 40.36 27.97 -49.58
CA ALA A 46 39.94 26.61 -49.26
C ALA A 46 40.15 26.28 -47.75
N ASP A 47 41.32 26.61 -47.20
CA ASP A 47 41.62 26.43 -45.78
C ASP A 47 40.69 27.29 -44.89
N LEU A 48 40.44 28.52 -45.29
CA LEU A 48 39.53 29.38 -44.57
C LEU A 48 38.05 28.87 -44.62
N SER A 49 37.62 28.38 -45.78
CA SER A 49 36.27 27.83 -45.96
C SER A 49 36.10 26.52 -45.16
N SER A 50 37.15 25.67 -45.10
CA SER A 50 37.13 24.46 -44.28
C SER A 50 37.11 24.80 -42.77
N GLY A 51 37.87 25.80 -42.34
CA GLY A 51 37.84 26.28 -40.96
C GLY A 51 36.50 26.91 -40.57
N ILE A 52 35.85 27.64 -41.50
CA ILE A 52 34.49 28.17 -41.28
C ILE A 52 33.48 27.02 -41.16
N ALA A 53 33.57 25.99 -42.01
CA ALA A 53 32.68 24.82 -41.93
C ALA A 53 32.85 24.05 -40.63
N GLU A 54 34.07 23.88 -40.15
CA GLU A 54 34.36 23.23 -38.85
C GLU A 54 33.79 24.02 -37.69
N LEU A 55 33.99 25.35 -37.68
CA LEU A 55 33.44 26.24 -36.64
C LEU A 55 31.91 26.27 -36.64
N LEU A 56 31.28 26.21 -37.82
CA LEU A 56 29.81 26.13 -37.92
C LEU A 56 29.28 24.80 -37.36
N ASN A 57 29.95 23.67 -37.67
CA ASN A 57 29.59 22.38 -37.09
C ASN A 57 29.79 22.35 -35.59
N GLU A 58 30.87 22.93 -35.09
CA GLU A 58 31.10 23.05 -33.65
C GLU A 58 30.03 23.94 -33.01
N GLN A 59 29.70 25.08 -33.60
CA GLN A 59 28.62 25.94 -33.12
C GLN A 59 27.27 25.21 -33.06
N GLU A 60 26.92 24.44 -34.08
CA GLU A 60 25.69 23.66 -34.12
C GLU A 60 25.69 22.58 -33.04
N SER A 61 26.80 21.86 -32.88
CA SER A 61 26.94 20.86 -31.82
C SER A 61 26.82 21.46 -30.42
N LEU A 62 27.41 22.60 -30.16
CA LEU A 62 27.31 23.34 -28.91
C LEU A 62 25.90 23.88 -28.69
N ALA A 63 25.20 24.33 -29.73
CA ALA A 63 23.81 24.76 -29.60
C ALA A 63 22.88 23.59 -29.23
N ILE A 64 23.05 22.42 -29.88
CA ILE A 64 22.31 21.20 -29.52
C ILE A 64 22.62 20.78 -28.10
N ARG A 65 23.88 20.77 -27.71
CA ARG A 65 24.29 20.41 -26.34
C ARG A 65 23.73 21.38 -25.29
N SER A 66 23.71 22.67 -25.61
CA SER A 66 23.11 23.70 -24.75
C SER A 66 21.62 23.51 -24.55
N THR A 67 20.88 23.19 -25.62
CA THR A 67 19.43 22.94 -25.57
C THR A 67 19.12 21.67 -24.75
N ASN A 68 19.89 20.58 -24.96
CA ASN A 68 19.74 19.34 -24.21
C ASN A 68 20.01 19.56 -22.72
N LEU A 69 21.08 20.26 -22.38
CA LEU A 69 21.44 20.56 -20.99
C LEU A 69 20.36 21.44 -20.32
N SER A 70 19.80 22.39 -21.06
CA SER A 70 18.70 23.22 -20.56
C SER A 70 17.44 22.39 -20.30
N ALA A 71 17.13 21.41 -21.17
CA ALA A 71 16.03 20.48 -20.97
C ALA A 71 16.25 19.57 -19.74
N GLU A 72 17.47 19.04 -19.59
CA GLU A 72 17.83 18.23 -18.42
C GLU A 72 17.75 19.05 -17.12
N MET A 73 18.18 20.31 -17.14
CA MET A 73 18.08 21.19 -15.97
C MET A 73 16.62 21.48 -15.60
N THR A 74 15.74 21.70 -16.58
CA THR A 74 14.30 21.93 -16.31
C THR A 74 13.63 20.68 -15.76
N GLU A 75 13.91 19.53 -16.32
CA GLU A 75 13.43 18.23 -15.81
C GLU A 75 13.94 17.95 -14.40
N GLY A 76 15.25 18.17 -14.17
CA GLY A 76 15.85 18.03 -12.83
C GLY A 76 15.23 18.97 -11.80
N ALA A 77 14.93 20.21 -12.19
CA ALA A 77 14.23 21.16 -11.33
C ALA A 77 12.81 20.71 -10.99
N HIS A 78 12.09 20.16 -11.98
CA HIS A 78 10.74 19.62 -11.77
C HIS A 78 10.75 18.40 -10.84
N GLN A 79 11.67 17.46 -11.06
CA GLN A 79 11.83 16.29 -10.18
C GLN A 79 12.20 16.69 -8.75
N LYS A 80 13.07 17.67 -8.60
CA LYS A 80 13.42 18.22 -7.29
C LYS A 80 12.19 18.79 -6.58
N GLN A 81 11.37 19.56 -7.26
CA GLN A 81 10.13 20.12 -6.69
C GLN A 81 9.18 19.02 -6.22
N LEU A 82 8.96 17.99 -7.05
CA LEU A 82 8.12 16.83 -6.73
C LEU A 82 8.63 16.09 -5.47
N LEU A 83 9.95 15.92 -5.36
CA LEU A 83 10.57 15.29 -4.20
C LEU A 83 10.42 16.14 -2.94
N GLU A 84 10.58 17.46 -3.04
CA GLU A 84 10.38 18.40 -1.92
C GLU A 84 8.93 18.36 -1.43
N GLU A 85 7.94 18.35 -2.32
CA GLU A 85 6.53 18.18 -1.97
C GLU A 85 6.26 16.84 -1.27
N ARG A 86 6.88 15.77 -1.77
CA ARG A 86 6.76 14.44 -1.17
C ARG A 86 7.38 14.36 0.22
N ILE A 87 8.56 14.96 0.39
CA ILE A 87 9.22 15.08 1.70
C ILE A 87 8.32 15.85 2.67
N ALA A 88 7.76 16.98 2.25
CA ALA A 88 6.87 17.77 3.09
C ALA A 88 5.59 17.00 3.47
N SER A 89 5.03 16.24 2.55
CA SER A 89 3.89 15.35 2.82
C SER A 89 4.23 14.27 3.85
N LEU A 90 5.33 13.56 3.65
CA LEU A 90 5.80 12.52 4.57
C LEU A 90 6.14 13.05 5.96
N GLN A 91 6.70 14.26 6.04
CA GLN A 91 6.99 14.91 7.33
C GLN A 91 5.70 15.24 8.09
N ARG A 92 4.64 15.70 7.39
CA ARG A 92 3.32 15.94 8.01
C ARG A 92 2.71 14.65 8.52
N GLU A 93 2.71 13.60 7.69
CA GLU A 93 2.21 12.28 8.07
C GLU A 93 2.96 11.71 9.28
N ASN A 94 4.28 11.82 9.28
CA ASN A 94 5.11 11.38 10.41
C ASN A 94 4.79 12.15 11.70
N SER A 95 4.51 13.45 11.59
CA SER A 95 4.13 14.26 12.74
C SER A 95 2.76 13.86 13.32
N VAL A 96 1.80 13.50 12.46
CA VAL A 96 0.48 13.00 12.88
C VAL A 96 0.63 11.64 13.55
N LEU A 97 1.33 10.71 12.91
CA LEU A 97 1.57 9.37 13.46
C LEU A 97 2.30 9.41 14.81
N LYS A 98 3.27 10.30 14.98
CA LYS A 98 3.94 10.49 16.28
C LYS A 98 2.98 10.97 17.37
N LYS A 99 2.07 11.89 17.05
CA LYS A 99 1.04 12.35 17.99
C LYS A 99 0.08 11.23 18.35
N GLU A 100 -0.38 10.46 17.36
CA GLU A 100 -1.26 9.30 17.58
C GLU A 100 -0.57 8.23 18.44
N GLN A 101 0.70 7.94 18.15
CA GLN A 101 1.50 7.02 18.97
C GLN A 101 1.61 7.50 20.42
N GLN A 102 1.84 8.79 20.62
CA GLN A 102 1.96 9.36 21.97
C GLN A 102 0.64 9.30 22.73
N THR A 103 -0.49 9.62 22.06
CA THR A 103 -1.82 9.49 22.68
C THR A 103 -2.18 8.02 22.99
N ALA A 104 -1.82 7.09 22.11
CA ALA A 104 -2.00 5.66 22.34
C ALA A 104 -1.17 5.14 23.52
N LEU A 105 0.08 5.61 23.68
CA LEU A 105 0.93 5.25 24.81
C LEU A 105 0.35 5.78 26.15
N VAL A 106 -0.12 7.03 26.17
CA VAL A 106 -0.78 7.60 27.37
C VAL A 106 -2.06 6.84 27.69
N ALA A 107 -2.89 6.53 26.68
CA ALA A 107 -4.10 5.73 26.89
C ALA A 107 -3.79 4.33 27.39
N ARG A 108 -2.71 3.70 26.90
CA ARG A 108 -2.25 2.39 27.38
C ARG A 108 -1.80 2.44 28.82
N ALA A 109 -1.00 3.45 29.20
CA ALA A 109 -0.57 3.64 30.59
C ALA A 109 -1.76 3.86 31.55
N SER A 110 -2.74 4.66 31.13
CA SER A 110 -3.97 4.88 31.90
C SER A 110 -4.78 3.58 32.04
N LYS A 111 -4.93 2.79 30.97
CA LYS A 111 -5.58 1.46 31.04
C LYS A 111 -4.86 0.51 31.99
N GLU A 112 -3.54 0.51 31.99
CA GLU A 112 -2.74 -0.35 32.88
C GLU A 112 -2.96 0.00 34.36
N VAL A 113 -3.06 1.28 34.69
CA VAL A 113 -3.41 1.75 36.04
C VAL A 113 -4.80 1.31 36.43
N ILE A 114 -5.79 1.46 35.53
CA ILE A 114 -7.17 1.03 35.76
C ILE A 114 -7.24 -0.49 35.95
N VAL A 115 -6.53 -1.27 35.12
CA VAL A 115 -6.47 -2.74 35.27
C VAL A 115 -5.88 -3.14 36.62
N LYS A 116 -4.79 -2.48 37.05
CA LYS A 116 -4.22 -2.74 38.41
C LYS A 116 -5.19 -2.39 39.52
N GLN A 117 -5.92 -1.29 39.41
CA GLN A 117 -6.96 -0.91 40.38
C GLN A 117 -8.13 -1.93 40.39
N LEU A 118 -8.55 -2.36 39.20
CA LEU A 118 -9.60 -3.38 39.07
C LEU A 118 -9.16 -4.74 39.66
N TYR A 119 -7.90 -5.12 39.44
CA TYR A 119 -7.35 -6.32 40.07
C TYR A 119 -7.34 -6.24 41.58
N ARG A 120 -6.94 -5.11 42.17
CA ARG A 120 -6.98 -4.89 43.61
C ARG A 120 -8.41 -4.90 44.13
N ALA A 121 -9.33 -4.18 43.51
CA ALA A 121 -10.74 -4.18 43.90
C ALA A 121 -11.38 -5.57 43.76
N LYS A 122 -11.01 -6.34 42.72
CA LYS A 122 -11.45 -7.75 42.58
C LYS A 122 -10.90 -8.63 43.67
N GLN A 123 -9.66 -8.44 44.08
CA GLN A 123 -9.03 -9.22 45.12
C GLN A 123 -9.68 -8.89 46.49
N GLU A 124 -9.87 -7.61 46.80
CA GLU A 124 -10.59 -7.15 47.99
C GLU A 124 -12.04 -7.69 48.03
N LEU A 125 -12.75 -7.64 46.90
CA LEU A 125 -14.11 -8.17 46.78
C LEU A 125 -14.13 -9.72 46.92
N THR A 126 -13.10 -10.42 46.44
CA THR A 126 -12.98 -11.87 46.56
C THR A 126 -12.69 -12.27 47.97
N GLU A 127 -11.86 -11.51 48.70
CA GLU A 127 -11.58 -11.72 50.13
C GLU A 127 -12.82 -11.41 50.99
N GLU A 128 -13.56 -10.34 50.66
CA GLU A 128 -14.82 -10.01 51.34
C GLU A 128 -15.91 -11.03 51.03
N MET A 129 -16.02 -11.51 49.79
CA MET A 129 -16.92 -12.62 49.43
C MET A 129 -16.54 -13.94 50.12
N ALA A 130 -15.25 -14.23 50.27
CA ALA A 130 -14.81 -15.40 51.04
C ALA A 130 -15.17 -15.28 52.53
N ARG A 131 -15.10 -14.08 53.09
CA ARG A 131 -15.57 -13.76 54.43
C ARG A 131 -17.08 -13.94 54.60
N LEU A 132 -17.86 -13.46 53.60
CA LEU A 132 -19.32 -13.57 53.61
C LEU A 132 -19.82 -14.98 53.25
N GLN A 133 -19.03 -15.81 52.55
CA GLN A 133 -19.38 -17.20 52.21
C GLN A 133 -19.17 -18.20 53.36
N GLN A 134 -18.63 -17.77 54.49
CA GLN A 134 -18.74 -18.59 55.74
C GLN A 134 -20.15 -18.60 56.30
N THR A 135 -21.10 -17.85 55.77
CA THR A 135 -22.52 -17.86 56.07
C THR A 135 -23.30 -18.21 54.80
N GLU A 136 -23.81 -19.41 54.74
CA GLU A 136 -24.51 -20.15 53.68
C GLU A 136 -25.44 -19.35 52.74
N LEU A 137 -25.41 -19.66 51.42
CA LEU A 137 -26.57 -19.88 50.51
C LEU A 137 -26.12 -20.30 49.08
N PRO A 138 -26.94 -21.02 48.27
CA PRO A 138 -26.50 -21.81 47.14
C PRO A 138 -26.25 -21.01 45.84
N LYS A 139 -25.19 -21.38 45.12
CA LYS A 139 -24.67 -20.74 43.90
C LYS A 139 -25.53 -20.99 42.67
N LYS A 140 -25.91 -19.93 41.96
CA LYS A 140 -26.14 -19.98 40.52
C LYS A 140 -24.81 -19.75 39.78
N PHE A 141 -24.41 -20.73 38.98
CA PHE A 141 -23.20 -20.64 38.16
C PHE A 141 -23.38 -19.65 37.01
N ASN A 142 -22.72 -18.49 37.06
CA ASN A 142 -22.40 -17.70 35.90
C ASN A 142 -20.95 -18.00 35.49
N ALA A 143 -20.76 -18.91 34.54
CA ALA A 143 -19.44 -19.26 34.05
C ALA A 143 -18.89 -18.13 33.18
N VAL A 144 -17.91 -17.40 33.68
CA VAL A 144 -17.08 -16.48 32.88
C VAL A 144 -15.78 -17.21 32.62
N ILE A 145 -15.52 -17.62 31.37
CA ILE A 145 -14.28 -18.27 30.97
C ILE A 145 -13.49 -17.25 30.11
N GLY A 146 -12.30 -16.88 30.60
CA GLY A 146 -11.45 -15.94 29.89
C GLY A 146 -11.98 -14.51 29.77
N GLY A 147 -12.88 -14.06 30.67
CA GLY A 147 -13.50 -12.73 30.64
C GLY A 147 -14.71 -12.61 29.70
N VAL A 148 -15.13 -13.70 29.06
CA VAL A 148 -16.29 -13.73 28.15
C VAL A 148 -17.45 -14.39 28.86
N PRO A 149 -18.63 -13.73 28.99
CA PRO A 149 -19.83 -14.38 29.52
C PRO A 149 -20.29 -15.50 28.58
N VAL A 150 -20.39 -16.73 29.07
CA VAL A 150 -20.87 -17.91 28.31
C VAL A 150 -22.36 -18.07 28.57
N ASP A 151 -23.17 -17.05 28.24
CA ASP A 151 -24.61 -17.01 28.46
C ASP A 151 -25.43 -17.04 27.17
N SER A 152 -24.76 -17.20 26.02
CA SER A 152 -25.43 -17.19 24.71
C SER A 152 -26.12 -18.52 24.41
N GLU A 153 -27.34 -18.43 23.94
CA GLU A 153 -28.17 -19.57 23.55
C GLU A 153 -27.97 -19.96 22.07
N TYR A 154 -27.47 -19.03 21.28
CA TYR A 154 -27.25 -19.22 19.84
C TYR A 154 -25.86 -18.72 19.47
N ILE A 155 -25.20 -19.43 18.55
CA ILE A 155 -23.87 -19.09 18.07
C ILE A 155 -23.86 -18.99 16.56
N ILE A 156 -23.29 -17.91 16.03
CA ILE A 156 -23.03 -17.74 14.60
C ILE A 156 -21.53 -17.60 14.39
N PHE A 157 -20.98 -18.40 13.47
CA PHE A 157 -19.61 -18.20 12.98
C PHE A 157 -19.66 -17.49 11.63
N VAL A 158 -18.90 -16.41 11.51
CA VAL A 158 -18.59 -15.73 10.26
C VAL A 158 -17.12 -15.93 9.99
N ILE A 159 -16.79 -16.70 8.97
CA ILE A 159 -15.44 -17.15 8.68
C ILE A 159 -14.95 -16.49 7.41
N ASP A 160 -13.82 -15.83 7.48
CA ASP A 160 -13.10 -15.38 6.29
C ASP A 160 -12.60 -16.61 5.52
N THR A 161 -13.10 -16.76 4.31
CA THR A 161 -12.76 -17.86 3.41
C THR A 161 -11.81 -17.43 2.30
N SER A 162 -11.04 -16.37 2.51
CA SER A 162 -9.99 -15.90 1.60
C SER A 162 -8.91 -16.95 1.37
N GLY A 163 -8.16 -16.78 0.28
CA GLY A 163 -7.10 -17.71 -0.10
C GLY A 163 -6.02 -17.87 0.97
N SER A 164 -5.64 -16.80 1.68
CA SER A 164 -4.70 -16.83 2.79
C SER A 164 -5.19 -17.71 3.95
N MET A 165 -6.44 -17.53 4.35
CA MET A 165 -7.06 -18.32 5.40
C MET A 165 -7.16 -19.80 5.01
N GLN A 166 -7.60 -20.10 3.79
CA GLN A 166 -7.74 -21.48 3.32
C GLN A 166 -6.38 -22.20 3.22
N GLN A 167 -5.36 -21.51 2.73
CA GLN A 167 -4.04 -22.10 2.51
C GLN A 167 -3.26 -22.30 3.82
N PHE A 168 -3.33 -21.36 4.75
CA PHE A 168 -2.41 -21.35 5.90
C PHE A 168 -3.11 -21.52 7.25
N ALA A 169 -4.33 -21.01 7.45
CA ALA A 169 -4.99 -20.98 8.76
C ALA A 169 -6.09 -22.02 8.94
N TRP A 170 -6.49 -22.77 7.92
CA TRP A 170 -7.70 -23.56 7.96
C TRP A 170 -7.75 -24.63 9.07
N ASN A 171 -6.59 -25.23 9.37
CA ASN A 171 -6.50 -26.17 10.49
C ASN A 171 -6.66 -25.47 11.85
N ALA A 172 -6.09 -24.26 11.99
CA ALA A 172 -6.24 -23.45 13.18
C ALA A 172 -7.68 -22.94 13.35
N VAL A 173 -8.37 -22.58 12.26
CA VAL A 173 -9.81 -22.25 12.25
C VAL A 173 -10.64 -23.40 12.78
N ARG A 174 -10.42 -24.63 12.26
CA ARG A 174 -11.12 -25.83 12.74
C ARG A 174 -10.89 -26.11 14.22
N LYS A 175 -9.63 -26.01 14.66
CA LYS A 175 -9.23 -26.17 16.06
C LYS A 175 -9.94 -25.14 16.93
N LYS A 176 -9.91 -23.86 16.52
CA LYS A 176 -10.52 -22.77 17.28
C LYS A 176 -12.04 -22.86 17.32
N MET A 177 -12.69 -23.22 16.22
CA MET A 177 -14.13 -23.49 16.22
C MET A 177 -14.52 -24.63 17.16
N LYS A 178 -13.73 -25.71 17.17
CA LYS A 178 -13.94 -26.82 18.09
C LYS A 178 -13.83 -26.35 19.55
N GLU A 179 -12.77 -25.62 19.90
CA GLU A 179 -12.57 -25.05 21.21
C GLU A 179 -13.73 -24.13 21.64
N ILE A 180 -14.20 -23.26 20.75
CA ILE A 180 -15.35 -22.37 21.02
C ILE A 180 -16.62 -23.22 21.28
N LEU A 181 -16.89 -24.23 20.47
CA LEU A 181 -18.04 -25.10 20.65
C LEU A 181 -17.96 -25.93 21.94
N GLU A 182 -16.76 -26.27 22.40
CA GLU A 182 -16.54 -27.00 23.69
C GLU A 182 -16.79 -26.10 24.89
N ILE A 183 -16.53 -24.78 24.82
CA ILE A 183 -16.86 -23.80 25.85
C ILE A 183 -18.39 -23.75 26.08
N TYR A 184 -19.17 -23.94 25.00
CA TYR A 184 -20.63 -23.99 25.07
C TYR A 184 -21.11 -25.45 25.09
N PRO A 185 -21.36 -26.04 26.21
CA PRO A 185 -21.69 -27.49 26.31
C PRO A 185 -23.00 -27.80 25.55
N ARG A 186 -23.93 -26.88 25.51
CA ARG A 186 -25.17 -26.99 24.74
C ARG A 186 -25.73 -25.60 24.40
N VAL A 187 -26.07 -25.39 23.15
CA VAL A 187 -26.77 -24.22 22.65
C VAL A 187 -28.06 -24.62 21.95
N LYS A 188 -28.98 -23.69 21.71
CA LYS A 188 -30.25 -23.97 21.00
C LYS A 188 -30.04 -24.05 19.49
N GLY A 189 -29.05 -23.28 18.96
CA GLY A 189 -28.76 -23.28 17.54
C GLY A 189 -27.40 -22.76 17.19
N ILE A 190 -26.84 -23.30 16.11
CA ILE A 190 -25.57 -22.93 15.53
C ILE A 190 -25.82 -22.48 14.08
N GLN A 191 -25.03 -21.51 13.59
CA GLN A 191 -24.98 -21.20 12.17
C GLN A 191 -23.52 -20.92 11.75
N VAL A 192 -23.20 -21.23 10.53
CA VAL A 192 -21.87 -21.00 9.94
C VAL A 192 -22.04 -20.35 8.57
N MET A 193 -21.42 -19.20 8.40
CA MET A 193 -21.44 -18.40 7.21
C MET A 193 -20.03 -17.95 6.85
N ASN A 194 -19.78 -17.59 5.59
CA ASN A 194 -18.56 -16.91 5.23
C ASN A 194 -18.68 -15.38 5.47
N ASP A 195 -17.60 -14.70 5.24
CA ASP A 195 -17.50 -13.24 5.32
C ASP A 195 -18.45 -12.49 4.37
N MET A 196 -18.86 -13.12 3.26
CA MET A 196 -19.85 -12.57 2.33
C MET A 196 -21.32 -12.88 2.69
N GLY A 197 -21.55 -13.72 3.67
CA GLY A 197 -22.90 -14.11 4.11
C GLY A 197 -23.44 -15.40 3.50
N ASP A 198 -22.60 -16.16 2.78
CA ASP A 198 -23.00 -17.47 2.24
C ASP A 198 -23.00 -18.52 3.34
N TYR A 199 -24.02 -19.36 3.32
CA TYR A 199 -24.20 -20.40 4.33
C TYR A 199 -23.37 -21.65 4.02
N MET A 200 -22.71 -22.21 5.05
CA MET A 200 -22.00 -23.48 4.91
C MET A 200 -22.92 -24.63 4.45
N PHE A 201 -24.16 -24.63 4.91
CA PHE A 201 -25.18 -25.59 4.53
C PHE A 201 -26.39 -24.88 3.92
N SER A 202 -26.59 -25.01 2.64
CA SER A 202 -27.67 -24.34 1.88
C SER A 202 -29.07 -24.69 2.39
N GLN A 203 -29.29 -25.91 2.88
CA GLN A 203 -30.56 -26.34 3.46
C GLN A 203 -30.92 -25.63 4.76
N TYR A 204 -29.94 -25.03 5.43
CA TYR A 204 -30.12 -24.19 6.60
C TYR A 204 -30.00 -22.70 6.32
N SER A 205 -30.16 -22.28 5.05
CA SER A 205 -30.18 -20.86 4.70
C SER A 205 -31.28 -20.14 5.47
N GLY A 206 -30.87 -19.15 6.28
CA GLY A 206 -31.76 -18.39 7.16
C GLY A 206 -32.45 -19.18 8.27
N LYS A 207 -31.96 -20.37 8.60
CA LYS A 207 -32.48 -21.23 9.66
C LYS A 207 -31.37 -21.67 10.59
N TRP A 208 -31.71 -21.91 11.86
CA TRP A 208 -30.77 -22.43 12.82
C TRP A 208 -30.51 -23.94 12.62
N ILE A 209 -29.24 -24.33 12.73
CA ILE A 209 -28.87 -25.73 12.86
C ILE A 209 -29.02 -26.08 14.34
N THR A 210 -29.98 -26.94 14.69
CA THR A 210 -30.19 -27.39 16.06
C THR A 210 -28.92 -28.08 16.58
N ASP A 211 -28.48 -27.73 17.77
CA ASP A 211 -27.25 -28.26 18.33
C ASP A 211 -27.40 -29.71 18.75
N THR A 212 -26.60 -30.58 18.12
CA THR A 212 -26.43 -32.00 18.53
C THR A 212 -24.99 -32.41 18.27
N PRO A 213 -24.46 -33.42 19.00
CA PRO A 213 -23.09 -33.91 18.76
C PRO A 213 -22.82 -34.30 17.30
N ALA A 214 -23.81 -34.91 16.65
CA ALA A 214 -23.70 -35.29 15.23
C ALA A 214 -23.59 -34.09 14.28
N ARG A 215 -24.37 -33.02 14.54
CA ARG A 215 -24.32 -31.79 13.74
C ARG A 215 -23.06 -30.98 14.00
N ARG A 216 -22.57 -30.90 15.23
CA ARG A 216 -21.24 -30.32 15.54
C ARG A 216 -20.14 -31.04 14.76
N LYS A 217 -20.15 -32.38 14.77
CA LYS A 217 -19.22 -33.20 13.98
C LYS A 217 -19.35 -32.91 12.48
N ALA A 218 -20.55 -32.83 11.94
CA ALA A 218 -20.80 -32.52 10.54
C ALA A 218 -20.31 -31.12 10.15
N ILE A 219 -20.48 -30.11 11.00
CA ILE A 219 -19.95 -28.76 10.80
C ILE A 219 -18.41 -28.80 10.71
N LEU A 220 -17.74 -29.43 11.68
CA LEU A 220 -16.27 -29.53 11.68
C LEU A 220 -15.72 -30.37 10.51
N GLN A 221 -16.46 -31.38 10.06
CA GLN A 221 -16.11 -32.17 8.86
C GLN A 221 -16.31 -31.35 7.59
N ARG A 222 -17.43 -30.63 7.46
CA ARG A 222 -17.70 -29.81 6.27
C ARG A 222 -16.64 -28.72 6.06
N LEU A 223 -16.08 -28.17 7.12
CA LEU A 223 -14.97 -27.20 7.04
C LEU A 223 -13.78 -27.73 6.23
N THR A 224 -13.53 -29.04 6.18
CA THR A 224 -12.40 -29.59 5.40
C THR A 224 -12.50 -29.39 3.90
N SER A 225 -13.71 -29.21 3.37
CA SER A 225 -14.01 -29.11 1.93
C SER A 225 -14.83 -27.85 1.58
N TRP A 226 -15.05 -26.98 2.53
CA TRP A 226 -15.85 -25.77 2.30
C TRP A 226 -14.94 -24.62 1.87
N MET A 227 -15.00 -24.25 0.59
CA MET A 227 -14.15 -23.24 -0.05
C MET A 227 -15.01 -22.25 -0.88
N PRO A 228 -15.88 -21.46 -0.25
CA PRO A 228 -16.63 -20.44 -0.99
C PRO A 228 -15.70 -19.27 -1.36
N PHE A 229 -16.18 -18.44 -2.28
CA PHE A 229 -15.52 -17.18 -2.62
C PHE A 229 -15.54 -16.21 -1.43
N SER A 230 -14.48 -15.41 -1.28
CA SER A 230 -14.35 -14.37 -0.28
C SER A 230 -13.74 -13.11 -0.88
N ASN A 231 -14.14 -11.94 -0.37
CA ASN A 231 -13.57 -10.64 -0.67
C ASN A 231 -12.73 -10.07 0.49
N SER A 232 -12.52 -10.88 1.54
CA SER A 232 -11.82 -10.48 2.79
C SER A 232 -12.46 -9.25 3.47
N SER A 233 -13.81 -9.16 3.39
CA SER A 233 -14.57 -8.10 4.07
C SER A 233 -15.62 -8.76 4.99
N PRO A 234 -15.49 -8.63 6.30
CA PRO A 234 -16.43 -9.27 7.24
C PRO A 234 -17.79 -8.56 7.33
N VAL A 235 -17.95 -7.40 6.71
CA VAL A 235 -19.11 -6.52 6.89
C VAL A 235 -20.39 -7.16 6.39
N GLU A 236 -20.33 -7.78 5.22
CA GLU A 236 -21.48 -8.41 4.56
C GLU A 236 -21.98 -9.59 5.39
N GLY A 237 -21.07 -10.46 5.84
CA GLY A 237 -21.40 -11.60 6.68
C GLY A 237 -21.96 -11.20 8.04
N ILE A 238 -21.37 -10.22 8.71
CA ILE A 238 -21.88 -9.67 9.99
C ILE A 238 -23.28 -9.08 9.79
N SER A 239 -23.46 -8.26 8.76
CA SER A 239 -24.73 -7.61 8.47
C SER A 239 -25.84 -8.62 8.15
N ALA A 240 -25.52 -9.64 7.35
CA ALA A 240 -26.42 -10.72 7.01
C ALA A 240 -26.82 -11.53 8.25
N ALA A 241 -25.84 -11.86 9.10
CA ALA A 241 -26.07 -12.61 10.35
C ALA A 241 -27.00 -11.84 11.30
N ILE A 242 -26.71 -10.56 11.56
CA ILE A 242 -27.53 -9.74 12.46
C ILE A 242 -28.94 -9.54 11.91
N LYS A 243 -29.08 -9.13 10.65
CA LYS A 243 -30.39 -8.85 10.05
C LYS A 243 -31.27 -10.10 9.98
N ARG A 244 -30.67 -11.27 9.75
CA ARG A 244 -31.45 -12.51 9.55
C ARG A 244 -31.80 -13.23 10.83
N PHE A 245 -30.90 -13.25 11.81
CA PHE A 245 -31.00 -14.13 12.97
C PHE A 245 -31.39 -13.44 14.25
N TYR A 246 -31.26 -12.11 14.31
CA TYR A 246 -31.66 -11.37 15.50
C TYR A 246 -33.14 -11.53 15.79
N ALA A 247 -33.45 -11.81 17.03
CA ALA A 247 -34.78 -11.71 17.62
C ALA A 247 -34.61 -11.32 19.10
N THR A 248 -35.58 -10.59 19.64
CA THR A 248 -35.53 -10.02 20.98
C THR A 248 -35.51 -11.08 22.10
N ASP A 249 -35.99 -12.27 21.79
CA ASP A 249 -36.01 -13.44 22.68
C ASP A 249 -34.73 -14.30 22.64
N LYS A 250 -33.72 -13.90 21.85
CA LYS A 250 -32.51 -14.71 21.62
C LYS A 250 -31.26 -14.01 22.08
N LYS A 251 -30.47 -14.71 22.88
CA LYS A 251 -29.09 -14.32 23.21
C LYS A 251 -28.13 -14.94 22.20
N ILE A 252 -27.56 -14.10 21.35
CA ILE A 252 -26.74 -14.54 20.21
C ILE A 252 -25.32 -14.05 20.41
N SER A 253 -24.32 -14.94 20.25
CA SER A 253 -22.91 -14.60 20.04
C SER A 253 -22.51 -14.82 18.62
N LEU A 254 -21.92 -13.80 18.00
CA LEU A 254 -21.33 -13.83 16.67
C LEU A 254 -19.82 -13.93 16.82
N TYR A 255 -19.20 -14.95 16.22
CA TYR A 255 -17.75 -15.17 16.20
C TYR A 255 -17.22 -14.91 14.80
N ILE A 256 -16.37 -13.89 14.67
CA ILE A 256 -15.68 -13.53 13.43
C ILE A 256 -14.30 -14.16 13.45
N LEU A 257 -13.95 -14.94 12.42
CA LEU A 257 -12.66 -15.60 12.28
C LEU A 257 -12.00 -15.13 10.96
N GLY A 258 -10.83 -14.48 11.05
CA GLY A 258 -10.15 -13.94 9.86
C GLY A 258 -8.73 -13.47 10.14
N ASP A 259 -8.03 -12.99 9.11
CA ASP A 259 -6.62 -12.57 9.16
C ASP A 259 -6.38 -11.18 8.56
N ASP A 260 -7.25 -10.71 7.68
CA ASP A 260 -7.01 -9.54 6.84
C ASP A 260 -8.23 -8.61 6.73
N PHE A 261 -7.92 -7.31 6.60
CA PHE A 261 -8.85 -6.27 6.20
C PHE A 261 -8.14 -5.30 5.25
N SER A 262 -8.19 -5.63 3.96
CA SER A 262 -7.42 -4.94 2.92
C SER A 262 -8.09 -3.68 2.38
N ARG A 263 -9.41 -3.55 2.46
CA ARG A 263 -10.19 -2.49 1.79
C ARG A 263 -11.17 -1.80 2.73
N GLY A 264 -11.40 -0.51 2.45
CA GLY A 264 -12.40 0.28 3.16
C GLY A 264 -11.87 1.01 4.40
N SER A 265 -12.73 1.84 4.99
CA SER A 265 -12.47 2.58 6.22
C SER A 265 -12.91 1.77 7.43
N ILE A 266 -12.04 1.60 8.42
CA ILE A 266 -12.37 0.98 9.70
C ILE A 266 -13.58 1.68 10.35
N GLN A 267 -13.56 3.01 10.36
CA GLN A 267 -14.64 3.78 10.97
C GLN A 267 -15.98 3.54 10.28
N SER A 268 -16.01 3.50 8.94
CA SER A 268 -17.23 3.23 8.18
C SER A 268 -17.81 1.84 8.48
N VAL A 269 -16.95 0.83 8.65
CA VAL A 269 -17.38 -0.53 9.03
C VAL A 269 -17.95 -0.54 10.45
N VAL A 270 -17.25 0.07 11.38
CA VAL A 270 -17.70 0.19 12.80
C VAL A 270 -19.04 0.88 12.86
N ASP A 271 -19.21 2.01 12.18
CA ASP A 271 -20.46 2.76 12.17
C ASP A 271 -21.62 1.94 11.57
N THR A 272 -21.33 1.23 10.46
CA THR A 272 -22.31 0.35 9.80
C THR A 272 -22.76 -0.77 10.74
N VAL A 273 -21.81 -1.50 11.33
CA VAL A 273 -22.12 -2.61 12.24
C VAL A 273 -22.83 -2.09 13.49
N ASN A 274 -22.35 -1.02 14.09
CA ASN A 274 -22.94 -0.43 15.27
C ASN A 274 -24.39 0.05 15.03
N SER A 275 -24.69 0.61 13.86
CA SER A 275 -26.05 1.03 13.49
C SER A 275 -27.00 -0.16 13.36
N ILE A 276 -26.52 -1.27 12.78
CA ILE A 276 -27.31 -2.49 12.58
C ILE A 276 -27.46 -3.24 13.90
N ASN A 277 -26.42 -3.25 14.75
CA ASN A 277 -26.42 -4.03 16.00
C ASN A 277 -27.04 -3.31 17.19
N ARG A 278 -27.57 -2.12 17.03
CA ARG A 278 -28.24 -1.40 18.09
C ARG A 278 -29.76 -1.62 18.05
N SER A 279 -30.34 -1.98 19.19
CA SER A 279 -31.78 -2.06 19.34
C SER A 279 -32.40 -0.64 19.30
N GLN A 280 -33.53 -0.51 18.62
CA GLN A 280 -34.25 0.76 18.56
C GLN A 280 -35.05 1.07 19.83
N SER A 281 -35.35 0.04 20.64
CA SER A 281 -36.20 0.18 21.84
C SER A 281 -35.45 0.69 23.06
N ASP A 282 -34.24 0.20 23.28
CA ASP A 282 -33.46 0.42 24.52
C ASP A 282 -31.99 0.77 24.27
N GLY A 283 -31.55 0.81 23.00
CA GLY A 283 -30.17 1.06 22.64
C GLY A 283 -29.19 -0.10 22.95
N SER A 284 -29.67 -1.23 23.46
CA SER A 284 -28.86 -2.40 23.75
C SER A 284 -28.29 -3.05 22.49
N ARG A 285 -27.26 -3.89 22.65
CA ARG A 285 -26.68 -4.63 21.52
C ARG A 285 -27.58 -5.81 21.16
N ARG A 286 -27.87 -5.98 19.87
CA ARG A 286 -28.69 -7.07 19.33
C ARG A 286 -27.99 -8.42 19.44
N VAL A 287 -26.69 -8.44 19.13
CA VAL A 287 -25.85 -9.61 19.26
C VAL A 287 -24.51 -9.19 19.86
N ARG A 288 -23.88 -10.11 20.58
CA ARG A 288 -22.52 -9.94 21.06
C ARG A 288 -21.55 -10.35 19.95
N ILE A 289 -20.49 -9.54 19.72
CA ILE A 289 -19.54 -9.79 18.63
C ILE A 289 -18.18 -10.13 19.21
N HIS A 290 -17.73 -11.36 18.99
CA HIS A 290 -16.38 -11.82 19.29
C HIS A 290 -15.58 -11.95 18.02
N ALA A 291 -14.26 -11.78 18.10
CA ALA A 291 -13.39 -11.99 16.95
C ALA A 291 -12.11 -12.74 17.31
N VAL A 292 -11.64 -13.56 16.38
CA VAL A 292 -10.37 -14.28 16.45
C VAL A 292 -9.54 -13.92 15.23
N GLY A 293 -8.37 -13.33 15.47
CA GLY A 293 -7.39 -12.98 14.44
C GLY A 293 -6.34 -14.07 14.27
N PHE A 294 -6.12 -14.48 13.03
CA PHE A 294 -5.12 -15.47 12.67
C PHE A 294 -3.87 -14.80 12.10
N PRO A 295 -2.66 -15.16 12.56
CA PRO A 295 -1.41 -14.52 12.13
C PRO A 295 -0.88 -15.09 10.80
N VAL A 296 -1.72 -15.16 9.76
CA VAL A 296 -1.35 -15.77 8.46
C VAL A 296 -0.31 -14.96 7.73
N LEU A 297 -0.47 -13.65 7.72
CA LEU A 297 0.32 -12.73 6.92
C LEU A 297 1.51 -12.11 7.69
N PHE A 298 1.72 -12.53 8.95
CA PHE A 298 2.87 -12.08 9.73
C PHE A 298 4.18 -12.57 9.10
N GLY A 299 5.01 -11.64 8.67
CA GLY A 299 6.30 -11.92 7.98
C GLY A 299 6.25 -11.85 6.45
N GLN A 300 5.11 -11.49 5.85
CA GLN A 300 5.05 -11.14 4.43
C GLN A 300 5.20 -9.62 4.26
N PRO A 301 6.22 -9.13 3.53
CA PRO A 301 6.41 -7.69 3.31
C PRO A 301 5.16 -7.05 2.70
N GLY A 302 4.63 -6.02 3.35
CA GLY A 302 3.45 -5.27 2.89
C GLY A 302 2.09 -5.81 3.38
N ALA A 303 2.00 -7.03 3.88
CA ALA A 303 0.76 -7.61 4.41
C ALA A 303 0.54 -7.31 5.91
N GLU A 304 1.58 -6.89 6.61
CA GLU A 304 1.53 -6.51 8.03
C GLU A 304 0.53 -5.39 8.31
N VAL A 305 0.40 -4.44 7.38
CA VAL A 305 -0.54 -3.32 7.49
C VAL A 305 -1.98 -3.82 7.51
N ASN A 306 -2.33 -4.77 6.67
CA ASN A 306 -3.69 -5.30 6.56
C ASN A 306 -4.06 -6.13 7.78
N SER A 307 -3.14 -6.96 8.30
CA SER A 307 -3.34 -7.70 9.55
C SER A 307 -3.50 -6.76 10.76
N ALA A 308 -2.71 -5.69 10.82
CA ALA A 308 -2.86 -4.66 11.84
C ALA A 308 -4.22 -3.93 11.76
N ARG A 309 -4.67 -3.63 10.54
CA ARG A 309 -5.99 -3.04 10.26
C ARG A 309 -7.12 -3.99 10.69
N PHE A 310 -7.00 -5.29 10.37
CA PHE A 310 -7.95 -6.30 10.83
C PHE A 310 -8.02 -6.35 12.35
N ALA A 311 -6.88 -6.43 13.03
CA ALA A 311 -6.84 -6.47 14.48
C ALA A 311 -7.45 -5.20 15.12
N ALA A 312 -7.18 -4.03 14.55
CA ALA A 312 -7.76 -2.76 15.00
C ALA A 312 -9.29 -2.73 14.81
N LEU A 313 -9.77 -3.15 13.63
CA LEU A 313 -11.20 -3.24 13.34
C LEU A 313 -11.90 -4.24 14.29
N MET A 314 -11.36 -5.45 14.41
CA MET A 314 -11.95 -6.50 15.22
C MET A 314 -11.98 -6.17 16.72
N ARG A 315 -10.92 -5.53 17.21
CA ARG A 315 -10.89 -5.03 18.60
C ARG A 315 -12.00 -4.02 18.81
N ARG A 316 -12.13 -3.04 17.92
CA ARG A 316 -13.16 -2.01 18.02
C ARG A 316 -14.58 -2.60 17.96
N LEU A 317 -14.83 -3.50 17.00
CA LEU A 317 -16.12 -4.18 16.89
C LEU A 317 -16.45 -4.99 18.11
N ALA A 318 -15.49 -5.72 18.68
CA ALA A 318 -15.71 -6.51 19.90
C ALA A 318 -15.98 -5.61 21.13
N GLU A 319 -15.19 -4.54 21.31
CA GLU A 319 -15.36 -3.58 22.41
C GLU A 319 -16.73 -2.88 22.34
N ASP A 320 -17.11 -2.42 21.13
CA ASP A 320 -18.37 -1.69 20.93
C ASP A 320 -19.62 -2.60 21.01
N ASN A 321 -19.46 -3.94 20.95
CA ASN A 321 -20.58 -4.89 20.89
C ASN A 321 -20.49 -6.00 21.96
N ASP A 322 -20.04 -5.66 23.16
CA ASP A 322 -20.04 -6.49 24.37
C ASP A 322 -19.31 -7.84 24.23
N GLY A 323 -18.36 -7.92 23.31
CA GLY A 323 -17.60 -9.13 23.03
C GLY A 323 -16.12 -9.02 23.38
N SER A 324 -15.30 -9.88 22.76
CA SER A 324 -13.87 -9.94 22.98
C SER A 324 -13.12 -10.19 21.67
N PHE A 325 -11.90 -9.64 21.56
CA PHE A 325 -10.97 -9.93 20.47
C PHE A 325 -9.79 -10.74 20.99
N VAL A 326 -9.45 -11.81 20.28
CA VAL A 326 -8.29 -12.66 20.56
C VAL A 326 -7.42 -12.73 19.30
N GLY A 327 -6.25 -12.12 19.33
CA GLY A 327 -5.22 -12.33 18.31
C GLY A 327 -4.38 -13.56 18.65
N LEU A 328 -4.33 -14.53 17.74
CA LEU A 328 -3.47 -15.69 17.92
C LEU A 328 -2.00 -15.31 17.66
N THR A 329 -1.09 -15.92 18.41
CA THR A 329 0.36 -15.68 18.23
C THR A 329 1.01 -16.69 17.29
N SER A 330 0.34 -17.82 17.03
CA SER A 330 0.79 -18.86 16.11
C SER A 330 -0.41 -19.65 15.54
N LEU A 331 -0.18 -20.33 14.41
CA LEU A 331 -1.16 -21.21 13.76
C LEU A 331 -1.09 -22.68 14.23
N LYS A 332 -0.22 -22.99 15.18
CA LYS A 332 0.00 -24.35 15.73
C LYS A 332 -0.97 -24.71 16.82
#